data_1f559be9d9aa6ae0a11f8ab79d92fa0b
#
_entry.id   1f559be9d9aa6ae0a11f8ab79d92fa0b
#
_cell.length_a   1.000
_cell.length_b   1.000
_cell.length_c   1.000
_cell.angle_alpha   90.00
_cell.angle_beta   90.00
_cell.angle_gamma   90.00
#
_symmetry.space_group_name_H-M   'P 1'
#
loop_
_entity.id
_entity.type
_entity.pdbx_description
1 polymer ?
#
loop_
_entity_poly.entity_id
_entity_poly.type
_entity_poly.pdbx_seq_one_letter_code
_entity_poly.pdbx_strand_id
1 'polypeptide(L)'
;MNKILVETSARHVHVTKEDLEALFGAGHELTVKSWLSQPGQFASEEQVDVVGPKNTLKRVRILGPVRPATQVELSLTDARSIGVTAPVRESGDIAGSGACKLVGPCGEVEVAEGVIAAKRHIHMTPADAAEFGVKDKDVVSVKVDTNGRALVFGDVVVRVSEKFSLAMHIDTDESNAACAVNGTMGELIK
;
A
#
# COMPACT_ATOMS: atom_id res chain seq x y z
N MET A 1 -22.57 11.23 -11.39
CA MET A 1 -21.11 11.45 -11.20
C MET A 1 -20.60 10.28 -10.39
N ASN A 2 -19.75 9.50 -11.00
CA ASN A 2 -19.22 8.29 -10.38
C ASN A 2 -18.09 8.69 -9.42
N LYS A 3 -18.39 8.68 -8.14
CA LYS A 3 -17.42 9.01 -7.09
C LYS A 3 -16.76 7.75 -6.56
N ILE A 4 -15.46 7.84 -6.30
CA ILE A 4 -14.62 6.77 -5.78
C ILE A 4 -14.09 7.20 -4.42
N LEU A 5 -14.23 6.35 -3.41
CA LEU A 5 -13.61 6.58 -2.11
C LEU A 5 -12.09 6.60 -2.30
N VAL A 6 -11.42 7.64 -1.76
CA VAL A 6 -9.96 7.75 -1.77
C VAL A 6 -9.43 7.41 -0.40
N GLU A 7 -8.62 6.36 -0.32
CA GLU A 7 -8.05 5.84 0.91
C GLU A 7 -6.54 6.06 0.95
N THR A 8 -6.04 6.46 2.11
CA THR A 8 -4.61 6.59 2.34
C THR A 8 -4.03 5.25 2.76
N SER A 9 -3.18 4.68 1.93
CA SER A 9 -2.35 3.53 2.26
C SER A 9 -1.05 4.03 2.91
N ALA A 10 -1.05 4.14 4.23
CA ALA A 10 0.16 4.48 4.96
C ALA A 10 1.20 3.36 4.87
N ARG A 11 2.46 3.67 5.23
CA ARG A 11 3.55 2.68 5.26
C ARG A 11 3.14 1.39 5.97
N HIS A 12 3.46 0.26 5.36
CA HIS A 12 3.16 -1.07 5.89
C HIS A 12 4.07 -2.14 5.31
N VAL A 13 4.00 -3.32 5.89
CA VAL A 13 4.77 -4.49 5.47
C VAL A 13 3.82 -5.64 5.16
N HIS A 14 4.12 -6.39 4.10
CA HIS A 14 3.59 -7.72 3.86
C HIS A 14 4.73 -8.72 4.07
N VAL A 15 4.45 -9.85 4.68
CA VAL A 15 5.47 -10.87 4.97
C VAL A 15 5.08 -12.22 4.40
N THR A 16 6.08 -13.05 4.11
CA THR A 16 5.87 -14.48 3.93
C THR A 16 5.60 -15.15 5.27
N LYS A 17 5.17 -16.40 5.25
CA LYS A 17 5.01 -17.18 6.48
C LYS A 17 6.34 -17.40 7.18
N GLU A 18 7.37 -17.70 6.41
CA GLU A 18 8.73 -17.94 6.90
C GLU A 18 9.31 -16.70 7.59
N ASP A 19 9.15 -15.52 6.96
CA ASP A 19 9.62 -14.26 7.54
C ASP A 19 8.81 -13.87 8.77
N LEU A 20 7.49 -14.15 8.79
CA LEU A 20 6.67 -13.94 9.97
C LEU A 20 7.17 -14.79 11.15
N GLU A 21 7.45 -16.06 10.93
CA GLU A 21 7.98 -16.95 11.96
C GLU A 21 9.40 -16.53 12.43
N ALA A 22 10.24 -16.04 11.53
CA ALA A 22 11.55 -15.51 11.88
C ALA A 22 11.46 -14.25 12.77
N LEU A 23 10.48 -13.39 12.51
CA LEU A 23 10.28 -12.12 13.23
C LEU A 23 9.55 -12.30 14.56
N PHE A 24 8.62 -13.25 14.69
CA PHE A 24 7.71 -13.39 15.84
C PHE A 24 7.79 -14.74 16.53
N GLY A 25 8.52 -15.69 15.99
CA GLY A 25 8.67 -17.06 16.52
C GLY A 25 7.92 -18.10 15.70
N ALA A 26 8.40 -19.35 15.78
CA ALA A 26 7.84 -20.47 15.02
C ALA A 26 6.34 -20.67 15.31
N GLY A 27 5.56 -20.87 14.26
CA GLY A 27 4.11 -21.08 14.36
C GLY A 27 3.30 -19.83 14.66
N HIS A 28 3.91 -18.64 14.67
CA HIS A 28 3.18 -17.39 14.87
C HIS A 28 2.22 -17.12 13.70
N GLU A 29 1.01 -16.67 14.02
CA GLU A 29 0.00 -16.22 13.07
C GLU A 29 -0.35 -14.76 13.29
N LEU A 30 -0.69 -14.04 12.22
CA LEU A 30 -1.09 -12.63 12.32
C LEU A 30 -2.43 -12.49 13.05
N THR A 31 -2.44 -11.59 14.03
CA THR A 31 -3.63 -11.27 14.83
C THR A 31 -4.39 -10.10 14.19
N VAL A 32 -5.66 -10.30 13.87
CA VAL A 32 -6.48 -9.24 13.26
C VAL A 32 -6.73 -8.12 14.26
N LYS A 33 -6.26 -6.92 13.94
CA LYS A 33 -6.58 -5.69 14.65
C LYS A 33 -7.82 -5.00 14.08
N SER A 34 -7.86 -4.82 12.76
CA SER A 34 -8.99 -4.22 12.06
C SER A 34 -9.02 -4.68 10.59
N TRP A 35 -10.23 -4.91 10.08
CA TRP A 35 -10.41 -5.20 8.66
C TRP A 35 -10.23 -3.94 7.81
N LEU A 36 -9.65 -4.12 6.62
CA LEU A 36 -9.51 -3.07 5.61
C LEU A 36 -10.73 -3.06 4.69
N SER A 37 -10.83 -2.06 3.85
CA SER A 37 -11.90 -1.93 2.84
C SER A 37 -11.85 -3.06 1.80
N GLN A 38 -10.64 -3.56 1.51
CA GLN A 38 -10.48 -4.66 0.56
C GLN A 38 -10.77 -6.01 1.23
N PRO A 39 -11.68 -6.83 0.65
CA PRO A 39 -12.09 -8.10 1.25
C PRO A 39 -10.92 -9.03 1.56
N GLY A 40 -10.94 -9.63 2.76
CA GLY A 40 -9.92 -10.57 3.21
C GLY A 40 -8.59 -9.94 3.62
N GLN A 41 -8.44 -8.63 3.54
CA GLN A 41 -7.26 -7.92 4.02
C GLN A 41 -7.50 -7.26 5.37
N PHE A 42 -6.48 -7.22 6.21
CA PHE A 42 -6.58 -6.65 7.55
C PHE A 42 -5.25 -6.02 8.00
N ALA A 43 -5.36 -5.02 8.85
CA ALA A 43 -4.24 -4.54 9.65
C ALA A 43 -4.08 -5.49 10.84
N SER A 44 -2.88 -6.01 11.04
CA SER A 44 -2.60 -6.91 12.16
C SER A 44 -2.17 -6.16 13.42
N GLU A 45 -2.11 -6.81 14.56
CA GLU A 45 -1.50 -6.24 15.77
C GLU A 45 0.03 -6.18 15.65
N GLU A 46 0.61 -7.06 14.86
CA GLU A 46 2.05 -7.21 14.66
C GLU A 46 2.63 -5.98 13.97
N GLN A 47 3.77 -5.54 14.49
CA GLN A 47 4.54 -4.42 13.97
C GLN A 47 6.03 -4.80 13.98
N VAL A 48 6.75 -4.30 12.99
CA VAL A 48 8.20 -4.46 12.87
C VAL A 48 8.87 -3.11 12.67
N ASP A 49 10.15 -3.05 12.98
CA ASP A 49 10.98 -1.93 12.60
C ASP A 49 11.53 -2.16 11.20
N VAL A 50 11.47 -1.15 10.34
CA VAL A 50 12.06 -1.15 9.00
C VAL A 50 13.36 -0.36 9.07
N VAL A 51 14.48 -1.06 8.98
CA VAL A 51 15.82 -0.49 9.12
C VAL A 51 16.42 -0.27 7.74
N GLY A 52 16.70 0.97 7.42
CA GLY A 52 17.44 1.36 6.23
C GLY A 52 18.86 1.79 6.55
N PRO A 53 19.68 2.13 5.56
CA PRO A 53 21.07 2.50 5.74
C PRO A 53 21.31 3.80 6.53
N LYS A 54 20.31 4.69 6.60
CA LYS A 54 20.43 5.98 7.30
C LYS A 54 19.65 6.04 8.61
N ASN A 55 18.49 5.39 8.66
CA ASN A 55 17.60 5.50 9.81
C ASN A 55 16.63 4.31 9.85
N THR A 56 15.77 4.28 10.86
CA THR A 56 14.78 3.23 11.11
C THR A 56 13.38 3.81 11.23
N LEU A 57 12.44 3.26 10.48
CA LEU A 57 11.01 3.47 10.72
C LEU A 57 10.53 2.48 11.78
N LYS A 58 10.12 3.01 12.92
CA LYS A 58 9.69 2.19 14.05
C LYS A 58 8.23 1.77 13.94
N ARG A 59 7.93 0.55 14.38
CA ARG A 59 6.57 0.05 14.56
C ARG A 59 5.72 0.13 13.29
N VAL A 60 6.30 -0.24 12.16
CA VAL A 60 5.58 -0.36 10.89
C VAL A 60 4.66 -1.58 10.96
N ARG A 61 3.40 -1.37 10.62
CA ARG A 61 2.37 -2.41 10.74
C ARG A 61 2.48 -3.44 9.64
N ILE A 62 2.26 -4.69 10.01
CA ILE A 62 2.07 -5.78 9.04
C ILE A 62 0.61 -5.81 8.61
N LEU A 63 0.38 -5.93 7.31
CA LEU A 63 -0.94 -6.18 6.73
C LEU A 63 -1.06 -7.64 6.31
N GLY A 64 -2.11 -8.27 6.78
CA GLY A 64 -2.43 -9.66 6.45
C GLY A 64 -3.44 -9.79 5.31
N PRO A 65 -3.56 -10.99 4.80
CA PRO A 65 -2.85 -12.23 5.18
C PRO A 65 -1.38 -12.27 4.70
N VAL A 66 -0.62 -13.30 5.11
CA VAL A 66 0.74 -13.54 4.59
C VAL A 66 0.74 -13.68 3.08
N ARG A 67 1.84 -13.30 2.44
CA ARG A 67 1.99 -13.26 0.98
C ARG A 67 3.13 -14.18 0.52
N PRO A 68 3.19 -14.50 -0.80
CA PRO A 68 4.29 -15.29 -1.35
C PRO A 68 5.66 -14.62 -1.30
N ALA A 69 5.71 -13.29 -1.16
CA ALA A 69 6.94 -12.52 -1.05
C ALA A 69 6.78 -11.40 -0.02
N THR A 70 7.86 -11.13 0.72
CA THR A 70 7.93 -10.02 1.65
C THR A 70 8.10 -8.70 0.88
N GLN A 71 7.27 -7.72 1.23
CA GLN A 71 7.22 -6.42 0.56
C GLN A 71 7.02 -5.31 1.60
N VAL A 72 7.69 -4.20 1.41
CA VAL A 72 7.57 -3.00 2.24
C VAL A 72 7.09 -1.86 1.36
N GLU A 73 5.90 -1.35 1.64
CA GLU A 73 5.34 -0.20 0.94
C GLU A 73 5.57 1.07 1.76
N LEU A 74 6.29 2.01 1.18
CA LEU A 74 6.64 3.29 1.79
C LEU A 74 6.24 4.44 0.87
N SER A 75 5.94 5.60 1.44
CA SER A 75 5.98 6.82 0.66
C SER A 75 7.42 7.18 0.26
N LEU A 76 7.60 8.00 -0.76
CA LEU A 76 8.94 8.45 -1.17
C LEU A 76 9.65 9.24 -0.06
N THR A 77 8.92 9.98 0.76
CA THR A 77 9.45 10.68 1.93
C THR A 77 9.96 9.70 2.98
N ASP A 78 9.18 8.66 3.30
CA ASP A 78 9.59 7.63 4.25
C ASP A 78 10.83 6.88 3.76
N ALA A 79 10.84 6.43 2.49
CA ALA A 79 11.98 5.74 1.89
C ALA A 79 13.26 6.59 1.94
N ARG A 80 13.15 7.88 1.56
CA ARG A 80 14.27 8.83 1.64
C ARG A 80 14.77 9.01 3.08
N SER A 81 13.87 9.03 4.06
CA SER A 81 14.22 9.23 5.48
C SER A 81 15.10 8.12 6.03
N ILE A 82 14.90 6.89 5.57
CA ILE A 82 15.73 5.73 5.93
C ILE A 82 16.88 5.46 4.95
N GLY A 83 16.99 6.26 3.88
CA GLY A 83 18.08 6.16 2.90
C GLY A 83 17.90 5.05 1.88
N VAL A 84 16.68 4.60 1.62
CA VAL A 84 16.36 3.58 0.63
C VAL A 84 15.78 4.25 -0.62
N THR A 85 16.17 3.76 -1.80
CA THR A 85 15.52 4.11 -3.06
C THR A 85 14.37 3.15 -3.30
N ALA A 86 13.13 3.66 -3.24
CA ALA A 86 11.93 2.89 -3.50
C ALA A 86 11.40 3.24 -4.90
N PRO A 87 11.49 2.34 -5.89
CA PRO A 87 10.88 2.57 -7.18
C PRO A 87 9.35 2.56 -7.07
N VAL A 88 8.69 3.38 -7.91
CA VAL A 88 7.22 3.34 -8.01
C VAL A 88 6.82 2.10 -8.80
N ARG A 89 6.13 1.18 -8.14
CA ARG A 89 5.74 -0.13 -8.69
C ARG A 89 4.32 -0.51 -8.30
N GLU A 90 3.68 -1.36 -9.10
CA GLU A 90 2.47 -2.04 -8.63
C GLU A 90 2.83 -2.99 -7.49
N SER A 91 1.94 -3.09 -6.48
CA SER A 91 2.10 -4.05 -5.38
C SER A 91 2.24 -5.47 -5.92
N GLY A 92 3.30 -6.15 -5.51
CA GLY A 92 3.72 -7.47 -6.00
C GLY A 92 4.86 -7.42 -7.03
N ASP A 93 5.13 -6.29 -7.66
CA ASP A 93 6.29 -6.11 -8.56
C ASP A 93 7.48 -5.57 -7.78
N ILE A 94 8.28 -6.47 -7.21
CA ILE A 94 9.40 -6.13 -6.32
C ILE A 94 10.79 -6.36 -6.93
N ALA A 95 10.87 -6.89 -8.14
CA ALA A 95 12.16 -7.22 -8.77
C ALA A 95 13.04 -5.97 -8.94
N GLY A 96 14.26 -6.02 -8.42
CA GLY A 96 15.22 -4.91 -8.46
C GLY A 96 14.81 -3.69 -7.64
N SER A 97 13.90 -3.85 -6.67
CA SER A 97 13.48 -2.77 -5.76
C SER A 97 14.45 -2.57 -4.59
N GLY A 98 14.12 -1.66 -3.69
CA GLY A 98 14.99 -1.30 -2.56
C GLY A 98 15.16 -2.43 -1.55
N ALA A 99 16.29 -2.42 -0.86
CA ALA A 99 16.62 -3.35 0.23
C ALA A 99 16.40 -2.70 1.60
N CYS A 100 16.06 -3.50 2.59
CA CYS A 100 15.98 -3.08 3.99
C CYS A 100 16.16 -4.30 4.92
N LYS A 101 16.24 -4.04 6.22
CA LYS A 101 16.12 -5.09 7.24
C LYS A 101 14.82 -4.89 8.02
N LEU A 102 14.11 -5.97 8.28
CA LEU A 102 12.98 -5.99 9.21
C LEU A 102 13.46 -6.53 10.57
N VAL A 103 13.03 -5.88 11.64
CA VAL A 103 13.35 -6.31 13.01
C VAL A 103 12.04 -6.48 13.78
N GLY A 104 11.82 -7.70 14.24
CA GLY A 104 10.71 -8.10 15.08
C GLY A 104 11.16 -8.44 16.50
N PRO A 105 10.23 -8.87 17.37
CA PRO A 105 10.54 -9.17 18.77
C PRO A 105 11.41 -10.42 18.96
N CYS A 106 11.38 -11.37 18.02
CA CYS A 106 12.12 -12.65 18.13
C CYS A 106 13.32 -12.76 17.18
N GLY A 107 13.44 -11.88 16.19
CA GLY A 107 14.52 -11.95 15.24
C GLY A 107 14.47 -10.85 14.18
N GLU A 108 15.31 -11.00 13.17
CA GLU A 108 15.41 -10.06 12.05
C GLU A 108 15.44 -10.79 10.71
N VAL A 109 15.03 -10.10 9.64
CA VAL A 109 15.00 -10.59 8.27
C VAL A 109 15.64 -9.56 7.36
N GLU A 110 16.63 -9.99 6.56
CA GLU A 110 17.20 -9.17 5.48
C GLU A 110 16.30 -9.28 4.23
N VAL A 111 15.77 -8.15 3.79
CA VAL A 111 14.97 -8.02 2.56
C VAL A 111 15.89 -7.44 1.50
N ALA A 112 16.46 -8.29 0.66
CA ALA A 112 17.40 -7.89 -0.39
C ALA A 112 16.74 -7.04 -1.49
N GLU A 113 15.46 -7.33 -1.77
CA GLU A 113 14.57 -6.57 -2.63
C GLU A 113 13.14 -6.68 -2.08
N GLY A 114 12.36 -5.62 -2.11
CA GLY A 114 11.01 -5.62 -1.55
C GLY A 114 10.50 -4.23 -1.19
N VAL A 115 11.36 -3.20 -1.11
CA VAL A 115 10.92 -1.85 -0.77
C VAL A 115 10.48 -1.10 -2.03
N ILE A 116 9.19 -0.73 -2.08
CA ILE A 116 8.58 0.02 -3.19
C ILE A 116 7.80 1.22 -2.67
N ALA A 117 7.58 2.20 -3.55
CA ALA A 117 6.47 3.13 -3.42
C ALA A 117 5.32 2.58 -4.27
N ALA A 118 4.22 2.21 -3.63
CA ALA A 118 3.11 1.59 -4.35
C ALA A 118 2.51 2.58 -5.35
N LYS A 119 2.38 2.15 -6.61
CA LYS A 119 1.73 2.94 -7.64
C LYS A 119 0.27 3.17 -7.26
N ARG A 120 -0.19 4.42 -7.33
CA ARG A 120 -1.59 4.75 -7.05
C ARG A 120 -2.53 3.97 -7.96
N HIS A 121 -3.60 3.45 -7.42
CA HIS A 121 -4.48 2.57 -8.17
C HIS A 121 -5.93 2.60 -7.64
N ILE A 122 -6.84 2.13 -8.48
CA ILE A 122 -8.24 1.94 -8.11
C ILE A 122 -8.52 0.44 -8.16
N HIS A 123 -9.02 -0.12 -7.06
CA HIS A 123 -9.64 -1.43 -7.05
C HIS A 123 -11.09 -1.32 -7.51
N MET A 124 -11.51 -2.17 -8.42
CA MET A 124 -12.87 -2.23 -8.97
C MET A 124 -13.32 -3.68 -9.14
N THR A 125 -14.61 -3.91 -8.98
CA THR A 125 -15.24 -5.12 -9.51
C THR A 125 -15.42 -4.99 -11.03
N PRO A 126 -15.69 -6.07 -11.79
CA PRO A 126 -16.08 -5.97 -13.20
C PRO A 126 -17.33 -5.12 -13.43
N ALA A 127 -18.28 -5.12 -12.49
CA ALA A 127 -19.48 -4.29 -12.55
C ALA A 127 -19.14 -2.79 -12.43
N ASP A 128 -18.27 -2.43 -11.46
CA ASP A 128 -17.78 -1.06 -11.31
C ASP A 128 -17.05 -0.61 -12.58
N ALA A 129 -16.14 -1.45 -13.10
CA ALA A 129 -15.37 -1.13 -14.29
C ALA A 129 -16.27 -0.87 -15.52
N ALA A 130 -17.33 -1.65 -15.68
CA ALA A 130 -18.34 -1.43 -16.72
C ALA A 130 -19.11 -0.11 -16.52
N GLU A 131 -19.52 0.21 -15.28
CA GLU A 131 -20.20 1.45 -14.94
C GLU A 131 -19.33 2.68 -15.22
N PHE A 132 -18.03 2.61 -14.83
CA PHE A 132 -17.07 3.68 -15.08
C PHE A 132 -16.56 3.69 -16.54
N GLY A 133 -16.85 2.66 -17.33
CA GLY A 133 -16.43 2.51 -18.72
C GLY A 133 -14.90 2.41 -18.86
N VAL A 134 -14.27 1.67 -17.98
CA VAL A 134 -12.83 1.36 -17.94
C VAL A 134 -12.62 -0.15 -17.87
N LYS A 135 -11.39 -0.60 -18.05
CA LYS A 135 -11.00 -2.01 -17.96
C LYS A 135 -9.74 -2.18 -17.13
N ASP A 136 -9.43 -3.42 -16.81
CA ASP A 136 -8.21 -3.76 -16.08
C ASP A 136 -6.95 -3.21 -16.79
N LYS A 137 -6.06 -2.63 -16.02
CA LYS A 137 -4.81 -1.97 -16.45
C LYS A 137 -4.99 -0.66 -17.24
N ASP A 138 -6.19 -0.15 -17.39
CA ASP A 138 -6.33 1.23 -17.87
C ASP A 138 -5.63 2.19 -16.92
N VAL A 139 -5.05 3.25 -17.49
CA VAL A 139 -4.43 4.34 -16.76
C VAL A 139 -5.32 5.57 -16.91
N VAL A 140 -5.80 6.06 -15.79
CA VAL A 140 -6.78 7.15 -15.73
C VAL A 140 -6.29 8.30 -14.86
N SER A 141 -7.04 9.39 -14.83
CA SER A 141 -6.86 10.47 -13.88
C SER A 141 -8.01 10.52 -12.88
N VAL A 142 -7.73 10.96 -11.65
CA VAL A 142 -8.75 11.16 -10.62
C VAL A 142 -8.62 12.54 -10.02
N LYS A 143 -9.68 13.33 -10.13
CA LYS A 143 -9.79 14.63 -9.47
C LYS A 143 -10.21 14.43 -8.03
N VAL A 144 -9.44 15.00 -7.12
CA VAL A 144 -9.75 15.07 -5.69
C VAL A 144 -9.96 16.54 -5.33
N ASP A 145 -11.17 16.86 -4.93
CA ASP A 145 -11.57 18.24 -4.63
C ASP A 145 -11.66 18.43 -3.12
N THR A 146 -10.61 18.96 -2.56
CA THR A 146 -10.49 19.23 -1.12
C THR A 146 -10.35 20.74 -0.87
N ASN A 147 -10.62 21.14 0.36
CA ASN A 147 -10.59 22.56 0.73
C ASN A 147 -9.16 23.13 0.66
N GLY A 148 -8.86 23.84 -0.42
CA GLY A 148 -7.61 24.58 -0.61
C GLY A 148 -6.44 23.79 -1.18
N ARG A 149 -6.57 22.49 -1.41
CA ARG A 149 -5.52 21.64 -2.02
C ARG A 149 -6.07 20.64 -3.04
N ALA A 150 -7.12 21.04 -3.76
CA ALA A 150 -7.66 20.23 -4.85
C ALA A 150 -6.58 19.95 -5.90
N LEU A 151 -6.53 18.73 -6.39
CA LEU A 151 -5.62 18.34 -7.46
C LEU A 151 -6.17 17.18 -8.29
N VAL A 152 -5.52 16.91 -9.42
CA VAL A 152 -5.81 15.75 -10.27
C VAL A 152 -4.60 14.82 -10.19
N PHE A 153 -4.84 13.60 -9.70
CA PHE A 153 -3.86 12.52 -9.77
C PHE A 153 -3.91 11.89 -11.16
N GLY A 154 -2.84 12.00 -11.92
CA GLY A 154 -2.62 11.22 -13.15
C GLY A 154 -2.02 9.84 -12.84
N ASP A 155 -1.78 9.04 -13.86
CA ASP A 155 -1.12 7.72 -13.76
C ASP A 155 -1.77 6.75 -12.77
N VAL A 156 -3.09 6.85 -12.58
CA VAL A 156 -3.84 5.97 -11.68
C VAL A 156 -4.18 4.68 -12.42
N VAL A 157 -3.67 3.54 -11.95
CA VAL A 157 -3.92 2.24 -12.57
C VAL A 157 -5.24 1.64 -12.10
N VAL A 158 -6.08 1.24 -13.03
CA VAL A 158 -7.29 0.48 -12.74
C VAL A 158 -6.94 -0.99 -12.55
N ARG A 159 -7.39 -1.59 -11.46
CA ARG A 159 -7.23 -3.02 -11.14
C ARG A 159 -8.61 -3.63 -10.95
N VAL A 160 -8.94 -4.61 -11.80
CA VAL A 160 -10.28 -5.22 -11.82
C VAL A 160 -10.23 -6.66 -11.33
N SER A 161 -11.06 -6.99 -10.37
CA SER A 161 -11.24 -8.37 -9.88
C SER A 161 -12.58 -8.50 -9.13
N GLU A 162 -13.24 -9.64 -9.26
CA GLU A 162 -14.43 -10.00 -8.47
C GLU A 162 -14.18 -9.97 -6.94
N LYS A 163 -12.91 -10.01 -6.53
CA LYS A 163 -12.50 -10.02 -5.12
C LYS A 163 -12.28 -8.63 -4.55
N PHE A 164 -12.41 -7.58 -5.34
CA PHE A 164 -12.13 -6.21 -4.91
C PHE A 164 -13.40 -5.48 -4.45
N SER A 165 -13.18 -4.39 -3.73
CA SER A 165 -14.18 -3.37 -3.43
C SER A 165 -13.72 -2.05 -4.03
N LEU A 166 -14.67 -1.23 -4.50
CA LEU A 166 -14.38 0.04 -5.15
C LEU A 166 -13.71 1.03 -4.20
N ALA A 167 -12.43 1.28 -4.39
CA ALA A 167 -11.66 2.30 -3.70
C ALA A 167 -10.39 2.65 -4.47
N MET A 168 -9.97 3.91 -4.40
CA MET A 168 -8.66 4.38 -4.85
C MET A 168 -7.69 4.39 -3.68
N HIS A 169 -6.48 3.91 -3.90
CA HIS A 169 -5.42 3.92 -2.89
C HIS A 169 -4.29 4.84 -3.33
N ILE A 170 -3.90 5.72 -2.43
CA ILE A 170 -2.78 6.66 -2.56
C ILE A 170 -1.90 6.56 -1.31
N ASP A 171 -0.63 6.94 -1.43
CA ASP A 171 0.26 6.93 -0.27
C ASP A 171 0.10 8.18 0.63
N THR A 172 0.90 8.24 1.69
CA THR A 172 0.84 9.35 2.65
C THR A 172 1.30 10.69 2.06
N ASP A 173 2.30 10.69 1.17
CA ASP A 173 2.78 11.91 0.51
C ASP A 173 1.70 12.48 -0.43
N GLU A 174 1.05 11.61 -1.19
CA GLU A 174 -0.05 11.94 -2.09
C GLU A 174 -1.28 12.43 -1.32
N SER A 175 -1.62 11.75 -0.24
CA SER A 175 -2.71 12.15 0.66
C SER A 175 -2.47 13.54 1.27
N ASN A 176 -1.24 13.80 1.75
CA ASN A 176 -0.85 15.11 2.27
C ASN A 176 -0.89 16.19 1.19
N ALA A 177 -0.45 15.88 -0.03
CA ALA A 177 -0.50 16.81 -1.16
C ALA A 177 -1.93 17.27 -1.47
N ALA A 178 -2.89 16.34 -1.40
CA ALA A 178 -4.30 16.60 -1.67
C ALA A 178 -5.10 17.06 -0.43
N CYS A 179 -4.52 17.08 0.77
CA CYS A 179 -5.27 17.15 2.03
C CYS A 179 -6.41 16.12 2.09
N ALA A 180 -6.17 14.92 1.57
CA ALA A 180 -7.14 13.84 1.64
C ALA A 180 -7.25 13.32 3.07
N VAL A 181 -8.48 13.22 3.55
CA VAL A 181 -8.85 12.70 4.88
C VAL A 181 -9.80 11.53 4.72
N ASN A 182 -10.07 10.84 5.81
CA ASN A 182 -11.04 9.75 5.78
C ASN A 182 -12.40 10.21 5.21
N GLY A 183 -12.92 9.47 4.24
CA GLY A 183 -14.16 9.82 3.52
C GLY A 183 -13.97 10.77 2.33
N THR A 184 -12.74 11.14 1.99
CA THR A 184 -12.47 11.92 0.76
C THR A 184 -12.92 11.13 -0.48
N MET A 185 -13.61 11.82 -1.39
CA MET A 185 -14.10 11.23 -2.63
C MET A 185 -13.36 11.81 -3.82
N GLY A 186 -13.00 10.96 -4.78
CA GLY A 186 -12.43 11.32 -6.06
C GLY A 186 -13.42 11.16 -7.20
N GLU A 187 -13.20 11.88 -8.30
CA GLU A 187 -13.95 11.78 -9.55
C GLU A 187 -13.00 11.31 -10.66
N LEU A 188 -13.36 10.18 -11.30
CA LEU A 188 -12.57 9.64 -12.40
C LEU A 188 -12.72 10.53 -13.64
N ILE A 189 -11.57 10.90 -14.22
CA ILE A 189 -11.43 11.65 -15.46
C ILE A 189 -10.74 10.74 -16.48
N LYS A 190 -11.35 10.58 -17.64
CA LYS A 190 -10.79 9.80 -18.74
C LYS A 190 -9.85 10.64 -19.59
#